data_18f294c5509b2f43b937799605194dc5
#
_entry.id   18f294c5509b2f43b937799605194dc5
#
_cell.length_a   1.000
_cell.length_b   1.000
_cell.length_c   1.000
_cell.angle_alpha   90.00
_cell.angle_beta   90.00
_cell.angle_gamma   90.00
#
_symmetry.space_group_name_H-M   'P 1'
#
loop_
_entity.id
_entity.type
_entity.pdbx_description
1 polymer ?
#
loop_
_entity_poly.entity_id
_entity_poly.type
_entity_poly.pdbx_seq_one_letter_code
_entity_poly.pdbx_strand_id
1 'polypeptide(L)'
;LLLCTTLLGAQAVREATPSISTRSATDANGRTVVLEAPVTDLLIAGKAAVMPANALFLFPEVDDMHLSLAKTDQGLGDFFSLIKPELDQQARLSQTASVEEIAARGADLVLMKATHYESTAKKLDQLGVKNFTMSLETWPEWQAEIVQLGALLGNPERAEEILSLYQTRIDLIAGRSAQVSATDQKRVLLLQADRTDNTTSYKIAPDGWMQTWMVEASGAIPVWKGANKAAAG
;
A
#
# COMPACT_ATOMS: atom_id res chain seq x y z
N LEU A 1 -70.64 33.56 7.65
CA LEU A 1 -69.29 33.50 8.23
C LEU A 1 -68.69 32.11 8.00
N LEU A 2 -67.82 31.97 7.02
CA LEU A 2 -67.12 30.71 6.71
C LEU A 2 -65.75 30.73 7.43
N LEU A 3 -65.56 29.80 8.36
CA LEU A 3 -64.25 29.56 8.99
C LEU A 3 -63.46 28.57 8.14
N CYS A 4 -62.36 29.03 7.58
CA CYS A 4 -61.41 28.19 6.86
C CYS A 4 -60.29 27.79 7.83
N THR A 5 -60.27 26.52 8.26
CA THR A 5 -59.19 25.95 9.06
C THR A 5 -58.16 25.35 8.14
N THR A 6 -56.97 25.99 8.05
CA THR A 6 -55.80 25.44 7.38
C THR A 6 -55.08 24.48 8.31
N LEU A 7 -55.09 23.18 7.97
CA LEU A 7 -54.19 22.18 8.56
C LEU A 7 -52.77 22.40 8.03
N LEU A 8 -51.85 22.83 8.84
CA LEU A 8 -50.42 22.73 8.59
C LEU A 8 -50.01 21.28 8.83
N GLY A 9 -49.72 20.54 7.77
CA GLY A 9 -49.07 19.26 7.86
C GLY A 9 -47.59 19.44 8.20
N ALA A 10 -47.19 19.06 9.39
CA ALA A 10 -45.77 18.93 9.76
C ALA A 10 -45.19 17.70 8.99
N GLN A 11 -44.43 17.97 7.94
CA GLN A 11 -43.58 16.93 7.36
C GLN A 11 -42.41 16.69 8.31
N ALA A 12 -42.41 15.52 8.98
CA ALA A 12 -41.23 15.04 9.71
C ALA A 12 -40.11 14.80 8.69
N VAL A 13 -39.09 15.63 8.75
CA VAL A 13 -37.80 15.38 8.09
C VAL A 13 -37.24 14.12 8.75
N ARG A 14 -37.32 12.99 8.06
CA ARG A 14 -36.57 11.80 8.45
C ARG A 14 -35.10 12.14 8.29
N GLU A 15 -34.41 12.40 9.39
CA GLU A 15 -32.95 12.36 9.38
C GLU A 15 -32.54 10.97 8.92
N ALA A 16 -31.90 10.93 7.76
CA ALA A 16 -31.27 9.70 7.27
C ALA A 16 -30.19 9.32 8.25
N THR A 17 -30.40 8.26 9.02
CA THR A 17 -29.35 7.62 9.81
C THR A 17 -28.21 7.32 8.83
N PRO A 18 -26.98 7.80 9.07
CA PRO A 18 -25.86 7.46 8.17
C PRO A 18 -25.75 5.94 8.13
N SER A 19 -25.92 5.36 6.95
CA SER A 19 -25.69 3.95 6.75
C SER A 19 -24.19 3.72 6.97
N ILE A 20 -23.84 3.06 8.06
CA ILE A 20 -22.47 2.60 8.30
C ILE A 20 -22.20 1.59 7.20
N SER A 21 -21.49 2.00 6.15
CA SER A 21 -21.10 1.09 5.09
C SER A 21 -19.91 0.28 5.56
N THR A 22 -20.16 -0.96 5.96
CA THR A 22 -19.13 -1.95 6.24
C THR A 22 -18.24 -2.11 5.02
N ARG A 23 -16.93 -1.98 5.18
CA ARG A 23 -15.93 -2.19 4.15
C ARG A 23 -15.19 -3.48 4.41
N SER A 24 -14.85 -4.22 3.38
CA SER A 24 -14.07 -5.44 3.53
C SER A 24 -13.10 -5.61 2.37
N ALA A 25 -11.94 -6.15 2.67
CA ALA A 25 -10.89 -6.43 1.70
C ALA A 25 -10.10 -7.68 2.13
N THR A 26 -9.52 -8.37 1.15
CA THR A 26 -8.64 -9.51 1.40
C THR A 26 -7.19 -9.05 1.31
N ASP A 27 -6.41 -9.30 2.35
CA ASP A 27 -5.01 -8.91 2.41
C ASP A 27 -4.07 -9.93 1.72
N ALA A 28 -2.77 -9.59 1.64
CA ALA A 28 -1.76 -10.43 0.99
C ALA A 28 -1.57 -11.82 1.62
N ASN A 29 -1.99 -12.00 2.88
CA ASN A 29 -1.96 -13.29 3.58
C ASN A 29 -3.30 -14.05 3.49
N GLY A 30 -4.23 -13.60 2.63
CA GLY A 30 -5.53 -14.23 2.39
C GLY A 30 -6.56 -14.01 3.49
N ARG A 31 -6.35 -13.04 4.42
CA ARG A 31 -7.30 -12.73 5.48
C ARG A 31 -8.31 -11.70 5.00
N THR A 32 -9.58 -11.89 5.33
CA THR A 32 -10.59 -10.86 5.14
C THR A 32 -10.56 -9.89 6.33
N VAL A 33 -10.26 -8.63 6.04
CA VAL A 33 -10.30 -7.54 7.02
C VAL A 33 -11.58 -6.75 6.82
N VAL A 34 -12.33 -6.56 7.91
CA VAL A 34 -13.62 -5.87 7.91
C VAL A 34 -13.52 -4.62 8.76
N LEU A 35 -13.89 -3.48 8.18
CA LEU A 35 -14.00 -2.19 8.85
C LEU A 35 -15.47 -1.79 8.95
N GLU A 36 -15.92 -1.49 10.15
CA GLU A 36 -17.30 -1.09 10.43
C GLU A 36 -17.51 0.43 10.31
N ALA A 37 -16.41 1.17 10.18
CA ALA A 37 -16.39 2.62 10.01
C ALA A 37 -15.25 3.03 9.05
N PRO A 38 -15.30 4.23 8.46
CA PRO A 38 -14.16 4.81 7.77
C PRO A 38 -12.93 4.90 8.67
N VAL A 39 -11.74 4.70 8.10
CA VAL A 39 -10.46 4.89 8.80
C VAL A 39 -10.20 6.37 8.97
N THR A 40 -9.96 6.80 10.20
CA THR A 40 -9.58 8.18 10.54
C THR A 40 -8.16 8.23 11.09
N ASP A 41 -7.72 7.17 11.76
CA ASP A 41 -6.40 7.01 12.33
C ASP A 41 -5.71 5.80 11.71
N LEU A 42 -4.66 6.03 10.92
CA LEU A 42 -3.95 4.97 10.21
C LEU A 42 -2.47 4.95 10.62
N LEU A 43 -1.97 3.76 10.96
CA LEU A 43 -0.57 3.53 11.24
C LEU A 43 0.06 2.63 10.17
N ILE A 44 1.18 3.04 9.61
CA ILE A 44 2.01 2.16 8.78
C ILE A 44 3.21 1.71 9.62
N ALA A 45 3.30 0.41 9.91
CA ALA A 45 4.26 -0.16 10.85
C ALA A 45 5.21 -1.17 10.21
N GLY A 46 6.30 -1.45 10.91
CA GLY A 46 7.27 -2.48 10.54
C GLY A 46 8.32 -2.03 9.53
N LYS A 47 9.18 -2.97 9.11
CA LYS A 47 10.18 -2.75 8.07
C LYS A 47 9.52 -2.59 6.71
N ALA A 48 10.21 -1.88 5.81
CA ALA A 48 9.74 -1.58 4.45
C ALA A 48 8.37 -0.85 4.42
N ALA A 49 8.04 -0.09 5.46
CA ALA A 49 6.84 0.73 5.56
C ALA A 49 6.64 1.68 4.34
N VAL A 50 7.73 2.00 3.65
CA VAL A 50 7.70 2.81 2.42
C VAL A 50 6.80 2.20 1.32
N MET A 51 6.70 0.88 1.22
CA MET A 51 5.92 0.25 0.16
C MET A 51 4.40 0.38 0.39
N PRO A 52 3.83 0.02 1.55
CA PRO A 52 2.44 0.32 1.86
C PRO A 52 2.13 1.82 1.85
N ALA A 53 3.07 2.67 2.30
CA ALA A 53 2.91 4.12 2.25
C ALA A 53 2.77 4.63 0.81
N ASN A 54 3.64 4.21 -0.10
CA ASN A 54 3.54 4.58 -1.52
C ASN A 54 2.19 4.19 -2.13
N ALA A 55 1.67 3.01 -1.79
CA ALA A 55 0.35 2.57 -2.26
C ALA A 55 -0.77 3.44 -1.66
N LEU A 56 -0.71 3.73 -0.35
CA LEU A 56 -1.70 4.55 0.34
C LEU A 56 -1.78 5.97 -0.22
N PHE A 57 -0.63 6.62 -0.47
CA PHE A 57 -0.58 7.99 -1.01
C PHE A 57 -1.10 8.14 -2.45
N LEU A 58 -1.49 7.07 -3.12
CA LEU A 58 -2.22 7.12 -4.39
C LEU A 58 -3.72 7.43 -4.20
N PHE A 59 -4.20 7.37 -2.96
CA PHE A 59 -5.60 7.59 -2.60
C PHE A 59 -5.77 8.92 -1.87
N PRO A 60 -6.69 9.79 -2.31
CA PRO A 60 -6.90 11.11 -1.69
C PRO A 60 -7.40 11.04 -0.24
N GLU A 61 -7.99 9.91 0.17
CA GLU A 61 -8.48 9.71 1.54
C GLU A 61 -7.39 9.89 2.60
N VAL A 62 -6.11 9.74 2.21
CA VAL A 62 -4.97 9.94 3.11
C VAL A 62 -4.87 11.39 3.62
N ASP A 63 -5.39 12.35 2.87
CA ASP A 63 -5.34 13.76 3.25
C ASP A 63 -6.22 14.06 4.47
N ASP A 64 -7.33 13.33 4.61
CA ASP A 64 -8.29 13.46 5.71
C ASP A 64 -7.97 12.57 6.92
N MET A 65 -6.93 11.69 6.80
CA MET A 65 -6.54 10.79 7.87
C MET A 65 -5.44 11.37 8.76
N HIS A 66 -5.54 11.08 10.06
CA HIS A 66 -4.39 11.17 10.95
C HIS A 66 -3.46 9.98 10.63
N LEU A 67 -2.35 10.26 9.94
CA LEU A 67 -1.41 9.25 9.49
C LEU A 67 -0.19 9.21 10.40
N SER A 68 0.12 8.02 10.92
CA SER A 68 1.37 7.71 11.60
C SER A 68 2.21 6.75 10.74
N LEU A 69 3.50 6.99 10.63
CA LEU A 69 4.41 6.19 9.81
C LEU A 69 5.63 5.75 10.65
N ALA A 70 5.99 4.48 10.59
CA ALA A 70 7.25 4.01 11.16
C ALA A 70 8.45 4.70 10.47
N LYS A 71 9.59 4.77 11.16
CA LYS A 71 10.82 5.29 10.58
C LYS A 71 11.15 4.55 9.29
N THR A 72 11.53 5.30 8.27
CA THR A 72 11.99 4.76 6.99
C THR A 72 13.49 4.99 6.90
N ASP A 73 14.29 3.91 6.85
CA ASP A 73 15.75 4.02 6.72
C ASP A 73 16.11 4.20 5.23
N GLN A 74 15.71 5.32 4.67
CA GLN A 74 16.11 5.74 3.34
C GLN A 74 17.29 6.71 3.52
N GLY A 75 18.46 6.39 2.95
CA GLY A 75 19.69 7.16 3.18
C GLY A 75 19.64 8.65 2.81
N LEU A 76 18.64 9.08 2.06
CA LEU A 76 18.37 10.46 1.69
C LEU A 76 17.23 11.11 2.49
N GLY A 77 16.74 10.43 3.53
CA GLY A 77 15.59 10.88 4.31
C GLY A 77 14.27 10.40 3.75
N ASP A 78 13.20 10.89 4.34
CA ASP A 78 11.84 10.46 4.10
C ASP A 78 11.08 11.57 3.33
N PHE A 79 10.73 11.28 2.09
CA PHE A 79 10.01 12.23 1.26
C PHE A 79 8.52 12.39 1.66
N PHE A 80 7.96 11.50 2.46
CA PHE A 80 6.55 11.57 2.87
C PHE A 80 6.23 12.84 3.65
N SER A 81 7.18 13.35 4.44
CA SER A 81 7.06 14.63 5.14
C SER A 81 6.98 15.84 4.20
N LEU A 82 7.44 15.70 2.96
CA LEU A 82 7.27 16.75 1.95
C LEU A 82 5.84 16.78 1.40
N ILE A 83 5.15 15.63 1.41
CA ILE A 83 3.77 15.49 0.93
C ILE A 83 2.80 15.77 2.07
N LYS A 84 3.10 15.26 3.27
CA LYS A 84 2.29 15.41 4.49
C LYS A 84 3.18 15.89 5.65
N PRO A 85 3.37 17.22 5.79
CA PRO A 85 4.32 17.81 6.76
C PRO A 85 4.03 17.47 8.22
N GLU A 86 2.78 17.13 8.54
CA GLU A 86 2.37 16.72 9.88
C GLU A 86 3.09 15.47 10.38
N LEU A 87 3.60 14.64 9.47
CA LEU A 87 4.40 13.45 9.81
C LEU A 87 5.70 13.77 10.55
N ASP A 88 6.29 14.94 10.35
CA ASP A 88 7.50 15.37 11.04
C ASP A 88 7.26 15.80 12.48
N GLN A 89 6.00 16.17 12.80
CA GLN A 89 5.60 16.61 14.14
C GLN A 89 5.33 15.44 15.09
N GLN A 90 5.31 14.20 14.56
CA GLN A 90 4.96 13.01 15.32
C GLN A 90 6.19 12.19 15.67
N ALA A 91 6.20 11.59 16.88
CA ALA A 91 7.19 10.59 17.24
C ALA A 91 6.95 9.31 16.44
N ARG A 92 7.78 9.05 15.44
CA ARG A 92 7.69 7.85 14.60
C ARG A 92 8.11 6.61 15.36
N LEU A 93 7.36 5.53 15.19
CA LEU A 93 7.73 4.22 15.73
C LEU A 93 9.01 3.69 15.08
N SER A 94 9.76 2.88 15.84
CA SER A 94 10.83 2.07 15.27
C SER A 94 10.28 1.09 14.24
N GLN A 95 11.07 0.75 13.23
CA GLN A 95 10.76 -0.35 12.31
C GLN A 95 10.68 -1.71 13.01
N THR A 96 11.26 -1.81 14.20
CA THR A 96 11.27 -3.01 15.05
C THR A 96 10.43 -2.81 16.32
N ALA A 97 9.46 -1.88 16.26
CA ALA A 97 8.53 -1.68 17.37
C ALA A 97 7.82 -2.98 17.72
N SER A 98 7.60 -3.21 19.02
CA SER A 98 6.91 -4.37 19.53
C SER A 98 5.40 -4.32 19.19
N VAL A 99 4.73 -5.45 19.30
CA VAL A 99 3.28 -5.56 19.07
C VAL A 99 2.52 -4.63 20.03
N GLU A 100 2.98 -4.54 21.27
CA GLU A 100 2.40 -3.70 22.31
C GLU A 100 2.58 -2.20 22.00
N GLU A 101 3.75 -1.80 21.50
CA GLU A 101 3.99 -0.41 21.08
C GLU A 101 3.12 -0.02 19.88
N ILE A 102 2.92 -0.94 18.94
CA ILE A 102 2.02 -0.74 17.80
C ILE A 102 0.57 -0.61 18.29
N ALA A 103 0.12 -1.55 19.11
CA ALA A 103 -1.25 -1.56 19.66
C ALA A 103 -1.55 -0.31 20.51
N ALA A 104 -0.56 0.16 21.28
CA ALA A 104 -0.70 1.35 22.11
C ALA A 104 -0.92 2.66 21.33
N ARG A 105 -0.71 2.66 19.99
CA ARG A 105 -1.04 3.82 19.15
C ARG A 105 -2.53 4.04 18.97
N GLY A 106 -3.34 2.99 19.13
CA GLY A 106 -4.80 3.08 19.06
C GLY A 106 -5.33 3.39 17.65
N ALA A 107 -4.55 3.09 16.61
CA ALA A 107 -4.98 3.32 15.23
C ALA A 107 -6.18 2.44 14.84
N ASP A 108 -7.09 2.97 14.03
CA ASP A 108 -8.25 2.24 13.49
C ASP A 108 -7.79 1.09 12.57
N LEU A 109 -6.67 1.30 11.87
CA LEU A 109 -6.07 0.35 10.96
C LEU A 109 -4.55 0.44 10.99
N VAL A 110 -3.88 -0.72 11.01
CA VAL A 110 -2.43 -0.82 10.85
C VAL A 110 -2.11 -1.45 9.50
N LEU A 111 -1.39 -0.74 8.63
CA LEU A 111 -0.84 -1.29 7.39
C LEU A 111 0.59 -1.79 7.62
N MET A 112 0.97 -2.91 7.02
CA MET A 112 2.34 -3.44 7.08
C MET A 112 2.66 -4.37 5.91
N LYS A 113 3.93 -4.67 5.73
CA LYS A 113 4.37 -5.69 4.76
C LYS A 113 3.89 -7.08 5.18
N ALA A 114 3.50 -7.89 4.19
CA ALA A 114 3.04 -9.27 4.39
C ALA A 114 4.07 -10.16 5.12
N THR A 115 5.36 -9.85 4.97
CA THR A 115 6.45 -10.54 5.67
C THR A 115 6.40 -10.40 7.20
N HIS A 116 5.62 -9.44 7.73
CA HIS A 116 5.39 -9.25 9.16
C HIS A 116 4.18 -10.01 9.70
N TYR A 117 3.54 -10.88 8.90
CA TYR A 117 2.33 -11.57 9.31
C TYR A 117 2.55 -12.40 10.59
N GLU A 118 3.44 -13.39 10.57
CA GLU A 118 3.66 -14.29 11.71
C GLU A 118 4.27 -13.58 12.93
N SER A 119 5.16 -12.63 12.69
CA SER A 119 5.84 -11.93 13.79
C SER A 119 4.97 -10.90 14.49
N THR A 120 4.08 -10.23 13.76
CA THR A 120 3.40 -9.02 14.23
C THR A 120 1.90 -9.03 13.95
N ALA A 121 1.46 -9.13 12.68
CA ALA A 121 0.06 -8.95 12.29
C ALA A 121 -0.89 -9.93 13.00
N LYS A 122 -0.52 -11.19 13.04
CA LYS A 122 -1.28 -12.25 13.72
C LYS A 122 -1.44 -12.01 15.24
N LYS A 123 -0.44 -11.40 15.87
CA LYS A 123 -0.52 -11.04 17.29
C LYS A 123 -1.38 -9.80 17.52
N LEU A 124 -1.35 -8.84 16.60
CA LEU A 124 -2.26 -7.69 16.62
C LEU A 124 -3.72 -8.14 16.51
N ASP A 125 -4.03 -9.14 15.65
CA ASP A 125 -5.36 -9.74 15.59
C ASP A 125 -5.82 -10.29 16.95
N GLN A 126 -4.91 -10.97 17.66
CA GLN A 126 -5.21 -11.52 19.00
C GLN A 126 -5.50 -10.42 20.05
N LEU A 127 -4.95 -9.22 19.83
CA LEU A 127 -5.23 -8.03 20.65
C LEU A 127 -6.44 -7.23 20.13
N GLY A 128 -7.12 -7.69 19.09
CA GLY A 128 -8.27 -6.99 18.50
C GLY A 128 -7.90 -5.77 17.67
N VAL A 129 -6.62 -5.58 17.34
CA VAL A 129 -6.14 -4.45 16.52
C VAL A 129 -6.30 -4.80 15.05
N LYS A 130 -7.13 -4.03 14.33
CA LYS A 130 -7.33 -4.19 12.89
C LYS A 130 -6.02 -3.93 12.15
N ASN A 131 -5.64 -4.87 11.30
CA ASN A 131 -4.44 -4.72 10.48
C ASN A 131 -4.62 -5.34 9.11
N PHE A 132 -3.92 -4.80 8.12
CA PHE A 132 -3.96 -5.22 6.73
C PHE A 132 -2.55 -5.35 6.20
N THR A 133 -2.22 -6.49 5.63
CA THR A 133 -0.88 -6.79 5.13
C THR A 133 -0.81 -6.70 3.62
N MET A 134 0.31 -6.18 3.10
CA MET A 134 0.54 -5.96 1.67
C MET A 134 1.90 -6.53 1.25
N SER A 135 1.96 -7.26 0.14
CA SER A 135 3.20 -7.77 -0.46
C SER A 135 3.85 -6.73 -1.37
N LEU A 136 3.15 -6.30 -2.43
CA LEU A 136 3.58 -5.27 -3.39
C LEU A 136 4.91 -5.59 -4.11
N GLU A 137 5.34 -6.86 -4.14
CA GLU A 137 6.65 -7.23 -4.70
C GLU A 137 6.59 -7.48 -6.21
N THR A 138 5.45 -7.94 -6.71
CA THR A 138 5.25 -8.25 -8.13
C THR A 138 4.17 -7.37 -8.74
N TRP A 139 4.19 -7.23 -10.07
CA TRP A 139 3.15 -6.46 -10.76
C TRP A 139 1.72 -7.01 -10.54
N PRO A 140 1.46 -8.33 -10.63
CA PRO A 140 0.14 -8.88 -10.32
C PRO A 140 -0.30 -8.67 -8.87
N GLU A 141 0.59 -8.82 -7.89
CA GLU A 141 0.28 -8.53 -6.48
C GLU A 141 -0.07 -7.07 -6.30
N TRP A 142 0.74 -6.16 -6.86
CA TRP A 142 0.50 -4.73 -6.77
C TRP A 142 -0.88 -4.35 -7.32
N GLN A 143 -1.25 -4.89 -8.50
CA GLN A 143 -2.57 -4.64 -9.08
C GLN A 143 -3.70 -5.13 -8.17
N ALA A 144 -3.62 -6.38 -7.71
CA ALA A 144 -4.63 -6.97 -6.85
C ALA A 144 -4.76 -6.20 -5.52
N GLU A 145 -3.65 -5.82 -4.92
CA GLU A 145 -3.62 -5.16 -3.61
C GLU A 145 -4.06 -3.70 -3.68
N ILE A 146 -3.86 -2.99 -4.81
CA ILE A 146 -4.44 -1.65 -5.03
C ILE A 146 -5.97 -1.74 -5.07
N VAL A 147 -6.56 -2.76 -5.71
CA VAL A 147 -8.01 -2.98 -5.70
C VAL A 147 -8.52 -3.21 -4.27
N GLN A 148 -7.82 -4.06 -3.51
CA GLN A 148 -8.20 -4.36 -2.13
C GLN A 148 -8.06 -3.13 -1.22
N LEU A 149 -7.01 -2.33 -1.42
CA LEU A 149 -6.83 -1.08 -0.67
C LEU A 149 -7.94 -0.08 -0.99
N GLY A 150 -8.33 0.07 -2.26
CA GLY A 150 -9.46 0.91 -2.67
C GLY A 150 -10.77 0.48 -2.01
N ALA A 151 -11.05 -0.83 -1.98
CA ALA A 151 -12.22 -1.37 -1.28
C ALA A 151 -12.18 -1.07 0.24
N LEU A 152 -11.02 -1.21 0.86
CA LEU A 152 -10.82 -0.94 2.29
C LEU A 152 -10.99 0.54 2.64
N LEU A 153 -10.50 1.42 1.76
CA LEU A 153 -10.64 2.88 1.92
C LEU A 153 -12.03 3.39 1.50
N GLY A 154 -12.83 2.55 0.80
CA GLY A 154 -14.17 2.89 0.32
C GLY A 154 -14.14 3.72 -0.97
N ASN A 155 -13.08 3.61 -1.75
CA ASN A 155 -12.91 4.28 -3.04
C ASN A 155 -12.39 3.30 -4.11
N PRO A 156 -13.20 2.29 -4.50
CA PRO A 156 -12.81 1.33 -5.53
C PRO A 156 -12.62 2.00 -6.90
N GLU A 157 -13.35 3.06 -7.20
CA GLU A 157 -13.23 3.82 -8.44
C GLU A 157 -11.82 4.41 -8.59
N ARG A 158 -11.25 4.92 -7.50
CA ARG A 158 -9.88 5.42 -7.49
C ARG A 158 -8.86 4.31 -7.77
N ALA A 159 -9.08 3.12 -7.25
CA ALA A 159 -8.22 1.97 -7.56
C ALA A 159 -8.24 1.66 -9.08
N GLU A 160 -9.41 1.66 -9.71
CA GLU A 160 -9.55 1.46 -11.16
C GLU A 160 -8.82 2.55 -11.96
N GLU A 161 -8.96 3.83 -11.57
CA GLU A 161 -8.24 4.94 -12.20
C GLU A 161 -6.71 4.75 -12.12
N ILE A 162 -6.20 4.38 -10.97
CA ILE A 162 -4.77 4.11 -10.75
C ILE A 162 -4.32 2.99 -11.68
N LEU A 163 -5.02 1.87 -11.70
CA LEU A 163 -4.68 0.72 -12.54
C LEU A 163 -4.72 1.09 -14.03
N SER A 164 -5.74 1.81 -14.47
CA SER A 164 -5.87 2.27 -15.85
C SER A 164 -4.73 3.19 -16.26
N LEU A 165 -4.34 4.13 -15.39
CA LEU A 165 -3.21 5.02 -15.63
C LEU A 165 -1.90 4.23 -15.82
N TYR A 166 -1.62 3.29 -14.92
CA TYR A 166 -0.41 2.47 -15.01
C TYR A 166 -0.43 1.56 -16.23
N GLN A 167 -1.55 0.90 -16.52
CA GLN A 167 -1.67 0.03 -17.69
C GLN A 167 -1.44 0.82 -18.98
N THR A 168 -2.02 2.01 -19.12
CA THR A 168 -1.78 2.89 -20.28
C THR A 168 -0.30 3.20 -20.47
N ARG A 169 0.43 3.46 -19.38
CA ARG A 169 1.88 3.72 -19.44
C ARG A 169 2.68 2.48 -19.82
N ILE A 170 2.31 1.34 -19.29
CA ILE A 170 2.92 0.05 -19.58
C ILE A 170 2.73 -0.31 -21.06
N ASP A 171 1.52 -0.16 -21.59
CA ASP A 171 1.20 -0.44 -22.99
C ASP A 171 1.99 0.47 -23.93
N LEU A 172 2.14 1.75 -23.59
CA LEU A 172 2.97 2.69 -24.34
C LEU A 172 4.44 2.25 -24.37
N ILE A 173 4.99 1.80 -23.24
CA ILE A 173 6.36 1.31 -23.14
C ILE A 173 6.51 0.01 -23.95
N ALA A 174 5.59 -0.94 -23.77
CA ALA A 174 5.58 -2.21 -24.49
C ALA A 174 5.51 -2.01 -26.03
N GLY A 175 4.65 -1.08 -26.49
CA GLY A 175 4.55 -0.75 -27.91
C GLY A 175 5.82 -0.15 -28.50
N ARG A 176 6.59 0.61 -27.71
CA ARG A 176 7.89 1.15 -28.13
C ARG A 176 8.98 0.07 -28.10
N SER A 177 9.03 -0.73 -27.04
CA SER A 177 10.04 -1.77 -26.87
C SER A 177 9.89 -2.90 -27.89
N ALA A 178 8.67 -3.20 -28.35
CA ALA A 178 8.42 -4.17 -29.41
C ALA A 178 9.07 -3.79 -30.76
N GLN A 179 9.45 -2.53 -30.94
CA GLN A 179 10.14 -2.05 -32.15
C GLN A 179 11.67 -2.21 -32.07
N VAL A 180 12.19 -2.56 -30.91
CA VAL A 180 13.63 -2.76 -30.71
C VAL A 180 14.02 -4.14 -31.22
N SER A 181 14.98 -4.19 -32.15
CA SER A 181 15.46 -5.47 -32.67
C SER A 181 16.15 -6.28 -31.56
N ALA A 182 16.13 -7.59 -31.67
CA ALA A 182 16.78 -8.47 -30.68
C ALA A 182 18.28 -8.17 -30.50
N THR A 183 18.94 -7.67 -31.54
CA THR A 183 20.36 -7.29 -31.51
C THR A 183 20.61 -5.97 -30.80
N ASP A 184 19.59 -5.11 -30.71
CA ASP A 184 19.69 -3.78 -30.10
C ASP A 184 19.19 -3.78 -28.63
N GLN A 185 18.58 -4.86 -28.17
CA GLN A 185 18.14 -4.99 -26.79
C GLN A 185 19.30 -4.80 -25.81
N LYS A 186 19.11 -3.94 -24.84
CA LYS A 186 20.13 -3.66 -23.83
C LYS A 186 20.14 -4.75 -22.76
N ARG A 187 21.33 -5.22 -22.41
CA ARG A 187 21.53 -6.10 -21.27
C ARG A 187 21.70 -5.23 -20.03
N VAL A 188 20.91 -5.51 -19.01
CA VAL A 188 20.88 -4.72 -17.77
C VAL A 188 21.23 -5.62 -16.59
N LEU A 189 22.10 -5.14 -15.71
CA LEU A 189 22.36 -5.72 -14.40
C LEU A 189 21.95 -4.71 -13.33
N LEU A 190 20.94 -5.05 -12.53
CA LEU A 190 20.51 -4.26 -11.36
C LEU A 190 21.06 -4.89 -10.09
N LEU A 191 21.83 -4.13 -9.34
CA LEU A 191 22.42 -4.56 -8.07
C LEU A 191 22.01 -3.64 -6.95
N GLN A 192 21.62 -4.23 -5.82
CA GLN A 192 21.58 -3.55 -4.54
C GLN A 192 22.89 -3.81 -3.81
N ALA A 193 23.59 -2.74 -3.43
CA ALA A 193 24.80 -2.84 -2.63
C ALA A 193 24.47 -2.64 -1.16
N ASP A 194 24.82 -3.62 -0.31
CA ASP A 194 24.76 -3.50 1.14
C ASP A 194 26.20 -3.41 1.69
N ARG A 195 26.44 -2.45 2.56
CA ARG A 195 27.74 -2.29 3.21
C ARG A 195 27.59 -2.48 4.73
N THR A 196 28.28 -3.49 5.25
CA THR A 196 28.32 -3.78 6.69
C THR A 196 29.79 -4.04 7.06
N ASP A 197 30.31 -3.34 8.05
CA ASP A 197 31.64 -3.54 8.64
C ASP A 197 32.77 -3.71 7.60
N ASN A 198 32.98 -2.75 6.73
CA ASN A 198 33.97 -2.80 5.64
C ASN A 198 33.76 -3.90 4.58
N THR A 199 32.69 -4.68 4.66
CA THR A 199 32.32 -5.66 3.64
C THR A 199 31.19 -5.10 2.77
N THR A 200 31.36 -5.15 1.45
CA THR A 200 30.31 -4.82 0.50
C THR A 200 29.75 -6.13 -0.08
N SER A 201 28.46 -6.34 0.09
CA SER A 201 27.72 -7.43 -0.56
C SER A 201 26.79 -6.87 -1.61
N TYR A 202 26.50 -7.70 -2.61
CA TYR A 202 25.57 -7.33 -3.68
C TYR A 202 24.41 -8.32 -3.72
N LYS A 203 23.22 -7.79 -3.87
CA LYS A 203 21.99 -8.57 -4.06
C LYS A 203 21.39 -8.27 -5.41
N ILE A 204 20.75 -9.26 -5.99
CA ILE A 204 19.96 -9.15 -7.22
C ILE A 204 18.49 -9.37 -6.87
N ALA A 205 17.60 -8.72 -7.62
CA ALA A 205 16.17 -8.91 -7.42
C ALA A 205 15.77 -10.35 -7.80
N PRO A 206 14.87 -11.01 -7.05
CA PRO A 206 14.28 -12.28 -7.45
C PRO A 206 13.59 -12.20 -8.82
N ASP A 207 13.53 -13.32 -9.52
CA ASP A 207 12.75 -13.46 -10.74
C ASP A 207 11.26 -13.17 -10.42
N GLY A 208 10.61 -12.38 -11.22
CA GLY A 208 9.20 -12.00 -11.02
C GLY A 208 8.97 -10.79 -10.14
N TRP A 209 9.94 -10.33 -9.36
CA TRP A 209 9.80 -9.08 -8.64
C TRP A 209 9.69 -7.88 -9.58
N MET A 210 9.08 -6.80 -9.07
CA MET A 210 8.81 -5.58 -9.80
C MET A 210 10.04 -5.07 -10.57
N GLN A 211 11.22 -5.11 -9.96
CA GLN A 211 12.47 -4.64 -10.58
C GLN A 211 12.85 -5.47 -11.81
N THR A 212 12.73 -6.80 -11.74
CA THR A 212 13.01 -7.70 -12.88
C THR A 212 11.96 -7.49 -13.98
N TRP A 213 10.68 -7.43 -13.58
CA TRP A 213 9.59 -7.18 -14.50
C TRP A 213 9.72 -5.81 -15.21
N MET A 214 10.11 -4.75 -14.51
CA MET A 214 10.30 -3.41 -15.11
C MET A 214 11.38 -3.40 -16.17
N VAL A 215 12.49 -4.13 -15.94
CA VAL A 215 13.55 -4.27 -16.96
C VAL A 215 13.02 -5.01 -18.18
N GLU A 216 12.27 -6.08 -18.00
CA GLU A 216 11.66 -6.84 -19.12
C GLU A 216 10.60 -6.00 -19.87
N ALA A 217 9.72 -5.34 -19.15
CA ALA A 217 8.67 -4.49 -19.72
C ALA A 217 9.26 -3.34 -20.55
N SER A 218 10.45 -2.86 -20.20
CA SER A 218 11.17 -1.84 -20.99
C SER A 218 11.84 -2.41 -22.27
N GLY A 219 11.73 -3.70 -22.56
CA GLY A 219 12.36 -4.38 -23.70
C GLY A 219 13.83 -4.68 -23.50
N ALA A 220 14.35 -4.55 -22.27
CA ALA A 220 15.72 -4.90 -21.94
C ALA A 220 15.83 -6.33 -21.40
N ILE A 221 17.03 -6.86 -21.32
CA ILE A 221 17.33 -8.21 -20.87
C ILE A 221 17.94 -8.16 -19.47
N PRO A 222 17.23 -8.62 -18.41
CA PRO A 222 17.81 -8.73 -17.08
C PRO A 222 18.80 -9.90 -17.05
N VAL A 223 20.10 -9.61 -16.96
CA VAL A 223 21.15 -10.64 -17.09
C VAL A 223 21.25 -11.57 -15.88
N TRP A 224 20.60 -11.24 -14.79
CA TRP A 224 20.54 -12.07 -13.57
C TRP A 224 19.35 -13.05 -13.54
N LYS A 225 18.40 -12.92 -14.47
CA LYS A 225 17.21 -13.77 -14.49
C LYS A 225 17.60 -15.24 -14.60
N GLY A 226 17.04 -16.05 -13.73
CA GLY A 226 17.38 -17.48 -13.62
C GLY A 226 18.64 -17.78 -12.79
N ALA A 227 19.40 -16.77 -12.35
CA ALA A 227 20.56 -16.99 -11.47
C ALA A 227 20.16 -17.29 -10.01
N ASN A 228 18.95 -16.85 -9.60
CA ASN A 228 18.45 -17.00 -8.24
C ASN A 228 17.71 -18.33 -7.95
N LYS A 229 17.84 -19.33 -8.77
CA LYS A 229 17.22 -20.65 -8.53
C LYS A 229 17.68 -21.34 -7.24
N ALA A 230 18.77 -20.87 -6.63
CA ALA A 230 19.31 -21.42 -5.38
C ALA A 230 18.75 -20.77 -4.10
N ALA A 231 17.98 -19.69 -4.20
CA ALA A 231 17.48 -18.97 -3.03
C ALA A 231 15.98 -19.25 -2.72
N ALA A 232 15.36 -20.15 -3.47
CA ALA A 232 13.95 -20.55 -3.30
C ALA A 232 13.82 -21.95 -2.66
N GLY A 233 14.76 -22.27 -1.76
CA GLY A 233 14.74 -23.48 -0.94
C GLY A 233 14.52 -23.18 0.52
#